data_2c7e6a97d08e6efdeaa81a0cdabbf309
#
_entry.id   2c7e6a97d08e6efdeaa81a0cdabbf309
#
_cell.length_a   1.000
_cell.length_b   1.000
_cell.length_c   1.000
_cell.angle_alpha   90.00
_cell.angle_beta   90.00
_cell.angle_gamma   90.00
#
_symmetry.space_group_name_H-M   'P 1'
#
loop_
_entity.id
_entity.type
_entity.pdbx_description
1 polymer ?
#
loop_
_entity_poly.entity_id
_entity_poly.type
_entity_poly.pdbx_seq_one_letter_code
_entity_poly.pdbx_strand_id
1 'polypeptide(L)'
;PGGKVEDIAYAPLMRSLAEQGYTAVIVGMPFNLAVFNANGADKVLETMPEIERWIMVGHSLGGAMAADYLAGHEDQVKGLVLLGAYPNQSLAQSSHPVLSLYGSEDRIVDQQGFADGRNKMPGDASYHEITGGNHSGFGNYGAQAGDGMATISSAEQQAITVTKIIEIWKGN
;
A
#
# COMPACT_ATOMS: atom_id res chain seq x y z
N PRO A 1 -7.19 0.71 -2.64
CA PRO A 1 -7.29 -0.24 -3.75
C PRO A 1 -6.53 0.23 -4.99
N GLY A 2 -6.09 -0.73 -5.84
CA GLY A 2 -5.54 -0.44 -7.17
C GLY A 2 -6.59 0.11 -8.13
N GLY A 3 -6.14 0.71 -9.24
CA GLY A 3 -7.05 1.27 -10.24
C GLY A 3 -7.94 0.21 -10.87
N LYS A 4 -9.25 0.43 -10.86
CA LYS A 4 -10.30 -0.47 -11.37
C LYS A 4 -10.39 -1.82 -10.63
N VAL A 5 -9.81 -1.94 -9.43
CA VAL A 5 -9.90 -3.13 -8.58
C VAL A 5 -10.90 -2.87 -7.48
N GLU A 6 -11.86 -3.78 -7.31
CA GLU A 6 -12.84 -3.72 -6.23
C GLU A 6 -12.16 -3.82 -4.86
N ASP A 7 -12.67 -3.11 -3.89
CA ASP A 7 -12.14 -3.06 -2.52
C ASP A 7 -12.12 -4.44 -1.84
N ILE A 8 -13.13 -5.26 -2.09
CA ILE A 8 -13.24 -6.62 -1.57
C ILE A 8 -12.04 -7.52 -1.93
N ALA A 9 -11.33 -7.23 -3.03
CA ALA A 9 -10.15 -7.97 -3.43
C ALA A 9 -9.02 -7.92 -2.39
N TYR A 10 -9.02 -6.92 -1.52
CA TYR A 10 -8.03 -6.73 -0.46
C TYR A 10 -8.48 -7.26 0.91
N ALA A 11 -9.71 -7.78 1.00
CA ALA A 11 -10.23 -8.30 2.26
C ALA A 11 -9.38 -9.41 2.89
N PRO A 12 -8.78 -10.36 2.14
CA PRO A 12 -7.91 -11.37 2.73
C PRO A 12 -6.66 -10.77 3.39
N LEU A 13 -5.98 -9.83 2.73
CA LEU A 13 -4.82 -9.11 3.28
C LEU A 13 -5.19 -8.36 4.56
N MET A 14 -6.31 -7.62 4.53
CA MET A 14 -6.78 -6.83 5.68
C MET A 14 -7.24 -7.72 6.84
N ARG A 15 -7.87 -8.86 6.54
CA ARG A 15 -8.23 -9.87 7.55
C ARG A 15 -6.98 -10.41 8.26
N SER A 16 -5.93 -10.72 7.50
CA SER A 16 -4.68 -11.22 8.09
C SER A 16 -4.02 -10.19 9.01
N LEU A 17 -4.11 -8.90 8.71
CA LEU A 17 -3.67 -7.83 9.62
C LEU A 17 -4.57 -7.76 10.86
N ALA A 18 -5.89 -7.88 10.71
CA ALA A 18 -6.84 -7.87 11.83
C ALA A 18 -6.62 -9.06 12.78
N GLU A 19 -6.30 -10.24 12.27
CA GLU A 19 -5.95 -11.43 13.06
C GLU A 19 -4.66 -11.23 13.88
N GLN A 20 -3.81 -10.27 13.50
CA GLN A 20 -2.63 -9.87 14.25
C GLN A 20 -2.89 -8.72 15.25
N GLY A 21 -4.16 -8.34 15.43
CA GLY A 21 -4.60 -7.34 16.41
C GLY A 21 -4.63 -5.90 15.88
N TYR A 22 -4.47 -5.68 14.58
CA TYR A 22 -4.59 -4.36 13.98
C TYR A 22 -6.04 -4.04 13.60
N THR A 23 -6.49 -2.81 13.82
CA THR A 23 -7.73 -2.33 13.19
C THR A 23 -7.47 -2.07 11.72
N ALA A 24 -8.14 -2.81 10.84
CA ALA A 24 -7.94 -2.73 9.39
C ALA A 24 -9.20 -2.24 8.70
N VAL A 25 -9.09 -1.16 7.92
CA VAL A 25 -10.21 -0.54 7.20
C VAL A 25 -9.89 -0.44 5.72
N ILE A 26 -10.81 -0.82 4.87
CA ILE A 26 -10.71 -0.62 3.42
C ILE A 26 -11.57 0.58 3.05
N VAL A 27 -10.93 1.60 2.49
CA VAL A 27 -11.65 2.78 1.98
C VAL A 27 -12.17 2.47 0.58
N GLY A 28 -13.50 2.47 0.43
CA GLY A 28 -14.15 2.30 -0.88
C GLY A 28 -13.89 3.50 -1.79
N MET A 29 -13.66 3.23 -3.07
CA MET A 29 -13.34 4.25 -4.07
C MET A 29 -14.41 4.31 -5.16
N PRO A 30 -14.99 5.49 -5.44
CA PRO A 30 -15.93 5.66 -6.54
C PRO A 30 -15.32 5.12 -7.85
N PHE A 31 -16.09 4.33 -8.58
CA PHE A 31 -15.65 3.67 -9.82
C PHE A 31 -14.36 2.82 -9.67
N ASN A 32 -14.03 2.40 -8.45
CA ASN A 32 -12.77 1.72 -8.11
C ASN A 32 -11.52 2.53 -8.51
N LEU A 33 -11.57 3.86 -8.40
CA LEU A 33 -10.48 4.77 -8.73
C LEU A 33 -10.23 5.75 -7.57
N ALA A 34 -9.07 5.61 -6.93
CA ALA A 34 -8.69 6.40 -5.75
C ALA A 34 -8.63 7.91 -6.01
N VAL A 35 -8.38 8.33 -7.25
CA VAL A 35 -8.36 9.74 -7.65
C VAL A 35 -9.70 10.46 -7.44
N PHE A 36 -10.82 9.73 -7.39
CA PHE A 36 -12.14 10.29 -7.14
C PHE A 36 -12.50 10.39 -5.65
N ASN A 37 -11.62 9.94 -4.75
CA ASN A 37 -11.81 10.01 -3.30
C ASN A 37 -10.47 10.20 -2.60
N ALA A 38 -9.73 11.23 -2.99
CA ALA A 38 -8.38 11.51 -2.47
C ALA A 38 -8.37 11.64 -0.93
N ASN A 39 -9.43 12.21 -0.35
CA ASN A 39 -9.59 12.42 1.09
C ASN A 39 -10.52 11.37 1.75
N GLY A 40 -10.70 10.21 1.12
CA GLY A 40 -11.61 9.18 1.63
C GLY A 40 -11.24 8.61 3.00
N ALA A 41 -10.01 8.78 3.44
CA ALA A 41 -9.56 8.39 4.77
C ALA A 41 -10.06 9.31 5.88
N ASP A 42 -10.36 10.60 5.59
CA ASP A 42 -10.81 11.57 6.60
C ASP A 42 -11.99 11.04 7.40
N LYS A 43 -12.98 10.46 6.70
CA LYS A 43 -14.16 9.89 7.34
C LYS A 43 -13.81 8.73 8.30
N VAL A 44 -12.79 7.95 7.99
CA VAL A 44 -12.31 6.86 8.87
C VAL A 44 -11.71 7.45 10.12
N LEU A 45 -10.81 8.43 9.97
CA LEU A 45 -10.14 9.12 11.08
C LEU A 45 -11.17 9.80 12.00
N GLU A 46 -12.16 10.48 11.43
CA GLU A 46 -13.24 11.15 12.17
C GLU A 46 -14.16 10.15 12.92
N THR A 47 -14.38 8.97 12.35
CA THR A 47 -15.30 7.96 12.92
C THR A 47 -14.66 7.12 14.03
N MET A 48 -13.32 7.04 14.04
CA MET A 48 -12.53 6.25 14.99
C MET A 48 -11.48 7.09 15.70
N PRO A 49 -11.88 8.14 16.43
CA PRO A 49 -10.96 9.09 17.06
C PRO A 49 -10.13 8.47 18.21
N GLU A 50 -10.53 7.31 18.70
CA GLU A 50 -9.80 6.55 19.71
C GLU A 50 -8.52 5.89 19.16
N ILE A 51 -8.37 5.80 17.83
CA ILE A 51 -7.18 5.24 17.20
C ILE A 51 -6.22 6.37 16.87
N GLU A 52 -5.16 6.48 17.66
CA GLU A 52 -4.18 7.57 17.57
C GLU A 52 -3.13 7.38 16.45
N ARG A 53 -3.01 6.15 15.95
CA ARG A 53 -1.94 5.79 14.99
C ARG A 53 -2.49 5.05 13.79
N TRP A 54 -2.59 5.76 12.70
CA TRP A 54 -2.99 5.21 11.42
C TRP A 54 -1.81 5.04 10.47
N ILE A 55 -1.82 3.97 9.71
CA ILE A 55 -0.87 3.68 8.65
C ILE A 55 -1.65 3.55 7.34
N MET A 56 -1.23 4.29 6.35
CA MET A 56 -1.81 4.17 5.01
C MET A 56 -1.19 2.98 4.27
N VAL A 57 -2.03 2.17 3.66
CA VAL A 57 -1.59 1.07 2.78
C VAL A 57 -2.23 1.26 1.41
N GLY A 58 -1.43 1.33 0.38
CA GLY A 58 -1.93 1.54 -0.97
C GLY A 58 -1.27 0.65 -2.03
N HIS A 59 -2.10 0.06 -2.90
CA HIS A 59 -1.64 -0.74 -4.03
C HIS A 59 -1.75 0.05 -5.33
N SER A 60 -0.70 0.03 -6.17
CA SER A 60 -0.71 0.63 -7.51
C SER A 60 -1.15 2.10 -7.46
N LEU A 61 -2.15 2.51 -8.23
CA LEU A 61 -2.74 3.86 -8.19
C LEU A 61 -3.14 4.27 -6.76
N GLY A 62 -3.71 3.34 -5.98
CA GLY A 62 -4.06 3.60 -4.58
C GLY A 62 -2.84 3.85 -3.69
N GLY A 63 -1.67 3.32 -4.05
CA GLY A 63 -0.40 3.61 -3.37
C GLY A 63 0.09 5.04 -3.63
N ALA A 64 0.05 5.49 -4.88
CA ALA A 64 0.38 6.86 -5.22
C ALA A 64 -0.54 7.86 -4.49
N MET A 65 -1.85 7.58 -4.45
CA MET A 65 -2.82 8.42 -3.73
C MET A 65 -2.65 8.37 -2.20
N ALA A 66 -2.26 7.21 -1.64
CA ALA A 66 -1.94 7.09 -0.21
C ALA A 66 -0.68 7.91 0.16
N ALA A 67 0.30 7.97 -0.74
CA ALA A 67 1.48 8.82 -0.57
C ALA A 67 1.12 10.31 -0.61
N ASP A 68 0.27 10.72 -1.54
CA ASP A 68 -0.22 12.09 -1.63
C ASP A 68 -1.04 12.46 -0.38
N TYR A 69 -1.82 11.53 0.16
CA TYR A 69 -2.58 11.73 1.40
C TYR A 69 -1.64 11.92 2.60
N LEU A 70 -0.62 11.05 2.78
CA LEU A 70 0.37 11.22 3.84
C LEU A 70 1.04 12.60 3.78
N ALA A 71 1.46 13.06 2.60
CA ALA A 71 2.13 14.35 2.43
C ALA A 71 1.29 15.55 2.91
N GLY A 72 -0.04 15.42 2.91
CA GLY A 72 -0.96 16.45 3.41
C GLY A 72 -1.45 16.25 4.86
N HIS A 73 -1.19 15.10 5.50
CA HIS A 73 -1.80 14.68 6.76
C HIS A 73 -0.80 13.99 7.72
N GLU A 74 0.45 14.46 7.76
CA GLU A 74 1.52 13.87 8.59
C GLU A 74 1.25 13.91 10.09
N ASP A 75 0.38 14.79 10.54
CA ASP A 75 -0.07 14.87 11.93
C ASP A 75 -1.04 13.74 12.32
N GLN A 76 -1.78 13.20 11.34
CA GLN A 76 -2.83 12.19 11.54
C GLN A 76 -2.37 10.78 11.14
N VAL A 77 -1.55 10.67 10.08
CA VAL A 77 -1.04 9.39 9.55
C VAL A 77 0.43 9.22 9.94
N LYS A 78 0.76 8.08 10.50
CA LYS A 78 2.07 7.78 11.11
C LYS A 78 2.92 6.78 10.32
N GLY A 79 2.56 6.49 9.09
CA GLY A 79 3.32 5.62 8.21
C GLY A 79 2.63 5.30 6.90
N LEU A 80 3.39 4.77 5.96
CA LEU A 80 2.94 4.44 4.61
C LEU A 80 3.49 3.09 4.15
N VAL A 81 2.63 2.29 3.55
CA VAL A 81 3.01 1.06 2.83
C VAL A 81 2.61 1.20 1.37
N LEU A 82 3.57 1.09 0.50
CA LEU A 82 3.39 1.08 -0.96
C LEU A 82 3.51 -0.37 -1.46
N LEU A 83 2.48 -0.84 -2.13
CA LEU A 83 2.41 -2.18 -2.74
C LEU A 83 2.44 -2.02 -4.26
N GLY A 84 3.56 -2.36 -4.92
CA GLY A 84 3.73 -2.16 -6.36
C GLY A 84 3.43 -0.71 -6.77
N ALA A 85 3.97 0.26 -6.04
CA ALA A 85 3.65 1.67 -6.23
C ALA A 85 4.83 2.59 -5.84
N TYR A 86 4.76 3.83 -6.28
CA TYR A 86 5.71 4.89 -5.94
C TYR A 86 4.97 6.23 -5.76
N PRO A 87 5.54 7.18 -4.99
CA PRO A 87 4.89 8.46 -4.71
C PRO A 87 4.93 9.40 -5.92
N ASN A 88 3.85 10.15 -6.13
CA ASN A 88 3.81 11.25 -7.10
C ASN A 88 4.58 12.47 -6.60
N GLN A 89 4.37 12.83 -5.33
CA GLN A 89 5.01 13.97 -4.67
C GLN A 89 6.20 13.50 -3.82
N SER A 90 7.06 14.44 -3.44
CA SER A 90 8.20 14.14 -2.56
C SER A 90 7.75 13.92 -1.12
N LEU A 91 8.17 12.81 -0.55
CA LEU A 91 8.09 12.47 0.88
C LEU A 91 9.47 12.54 1.55
N ALA A 92 10.48 13.10 0.88
CA ALA A 92 11.87 13.09 1.35
C ALA A 92 12.07 13.81 2.71
N GLN A 93 11.15 14.66 3.10
CA GLN A 93 11.17 15.37 4.39
C GLN A 93 10.22 14.73 5.43
N SER A 94 9.48 13.70 5.07
CA SER A 94 8.61 12.99 6.01
C SER A 94 9.45 12.28 7.07
N SER A 95 9.04 12.41 8.34
CA SER A 95 9.64 11.70 9.46
C SER A 95 8.96 10.36 9.75
N HIS A 96 7.96 10.00 8.96
CA HIS A 96 7.21 8.76 9.17
C HIS A 96 7.81 7.59 8.38
N PRO A 97 7.80 6.37 8.97
CA PRO A 97 8.28 5.19 8.29
C PRO A 97 7.53 4.94 6.97
N VAL A 98 8.27 4.65 5.90
CA VAL A 98 7.72 4.26 4.60
C VAL A 98 8.29 2.90 4.22
N LEU A 99 7.38 1.95 3.91
CA LEU A 99 7.71 0.62 3.41
C LEU A 99 7.24 0.47 1.96
N SER A 100 8.14 0.12 1.08
CA SER A 100 7.84 -0.21 -0.32
C SER A 100 8.02 -1.71 -0.56
N LEU A 101 6.93 -2.38 -0.95
CA LEU A 101 6.90 -3.79 -1.31
C LEU A 101 6.56 -3.94 -2.79
N TYR A 102 7.30 -4.78 -3.51
CA TYR A 102 7.09 -5.02 -4.93
C TYR A 102 7.44 -6.47 -5.29
N GLY A 103 6.79 -7.01 -6.30
CA GLY A 103 7.09 -8.35 -6.79
C GLY A 103 8.25 -8.36 -7.77
N SER A 104 9.09 -9.41 -7.78
CA SER A 104 10.16 -9.57 -8.77
C SER A 104 9.62 -9.74 -10.19
N GLU A 105 8.38 -10.25 -10.31
CA GLU A 105 7.69 -10.48 -11.58
C GLU A 105 6.68 -9.36 -11.92
N ASP A 106 6.65 -8.25 -11.17
CA ASP A 106 5.80 -7.10 -11.49
C ASP A 106 6.21 -6.48 -12.82
N ARG A 107 5.31 -6.51 -13.80
CA ARG A 107 5.48 -5.92 -15.13
C ARG A 107 4.51 -4.76 -15.40
N ILE A 108 3.71 -4.39 -14.41
CA ILE A 108 2.74 -3.30 -14.50
C ILE A 108 3.36 -1.99 -14.01
N VAL A 109 4.14 -2.05 -12.94
CA VAL A 109 4.83 -0.88 -12.42
C VAL A 109 5.81 -0.36 -13.49
N ASP A 110 5.69 0.93 -13.83
CA ASP A 110 6.68 1.59 -14.66
C ASP A 110 8.05 1.62 -13.95
N GLN A 111 9.01 0.91 -14.51
CA GLN A 111 10.32 0.71 -13.90
C GLN A 111 11.11 2.02 -13.76
N GLN A 112 10.97 2.92 -14.74
CA GLN A 112 11.63 4.22 -14.66
C GLN A 112 10.96 5.10 -13.59
N GLY A 113 9.63 5.15 -13.58
CA GLY A 113 8.87 5.86 -12.56
C GLY A 113 9.12 5.31 -11.15
N PHE A 114 9.30 3.98 -11.02
CA PHE A 114 9.65 3.35 -9.75
C PHE A 114 11.06 3.76 -9.28
N ALA A 115 12.04 3.75 -10.18
CA ALA A 115 13.40 4.20 -9.89
C ALA A 115 13.45 5.69 -9.51
N ASP A 116 12.75 6.54 -10.25
CA ASP A 116 12.65 7.98 -9.98
C ASP A 116 11.88 8.25 -8.67
N GLY A 117 10.88 7.42 -8.38
CA GLY A 117 10.09 7.47 -7.14
C GLY A 117 10.94 7.26 -5.88
N ARG A 118 12.01 6.48 -5.96
CA ARG A 118 12.96 6.30 -4.84
C ARG A 118 13.59 7.62 -4.39
N ASN A 119 13.86 8.54 -5.30
CA ASN A 119 14.40 9.86 -4.98
C ASN A 119 13.41 10.77 -4.25
N LYS A 120 12.13 10.38 -4.25
CA LYS A 120 11.04 11.09 -3.56
C LYS A 120 10.72 10.51 -2.19
N MET A 121 11.33 9.39 -1.82
CA MET A 121 11.10 8.72 -0.54
C MET A 121 11.98 9.29 0.56
N PRO A 122 11.62 9.14 1.85
CA PRO A 122 12.51 9.42 2.97
C PRO A 122 13.81 8.62 2.85
N GLY A 123 14.92 9.19 3.36
CA GLY A 123 16.23 8.54 3.27
C GLY A 123 16.35 7.21 4.02
N ASP A 124 15.46 6.96 4.97
CA ASP A 124 15.36 5.72 5.76
C ASP A 124 14.22 4.81 5.30
N ALA A 125 13.59 5.08 4.15
CA ALA A 125 12.56 4.23 3.60
C ALA A 125 13.05 2.79 3.39
N SER A 126 12.21 1.83 3.80
CA SER A 126 12.49 0.41 3.66
C SER A 126 11.94 -0.14 2.34
N TYR A 127 12.73 -0.98 1.68
CA TYR A 127 12.35 -1.63 0.41
C TYR A 127 12.45 -3.14 0.55
N HIS A 128 11.44 -3.86 0.09
CA HIS A 128 11.45 -5.31 0.08
C HIS A 128 10.90 -5.87 -1.24
N GLU A 129 11.75 -6.57 -1.98
CA GLU A 129 11.34 -7.35 -3.14
C GLU A 129 10.76 -8.69 -2.69
N ILE A 130 9.56 -9.00 -3.15
CA ILE A 130 8.93 -10.31 -2.95
C ILE A 130 9.29 -11.19 -4.15
N THR A 131 10.26 -12.08 -3.95
CA THR A 131 10.73 -13.01 -4.99
C THR A 131 9.58 -13.89 -5.46
N GLY A 132 9.35 -13.93 -6.76
CA GLY A 132 8.27 -14.70 -7.39
C GLY A 132 6.88 -14.04 -7.31
N GLY A 133 6.74 -12.92 -6.61
CA GLY A 133 5.51 -12.14 -6.58
C GLY A 133 5.35 -11.26 -7.82
N ASN A 134 4.13 -10.84 -8.10
CA ASN A 134 3.81 -9.94 -9.20
C ASN A 134 2.89 -8.79 -8.75
N HIS A 135 2.48 -7.94 -9.68
CA HIS A 135 1.60 -6.81 -9.36
C HIS A 135 0.25 -7.24 -8.80
N SER A 136 -0.42 -8.16 -9.48
CA SER A 136 -1.76 -8.61 -9.11
C SER A 136 -1.82 -9.44 -7.83
N GLY A 137 -0.71 -10.03 -7.39
CA GLY A 137 -0.63 -10.85 -6.18
C GLY A 137 -0.89 -10.11 -4.87
N PHE A 138 -0.89 -8.77 -4.85
CA PHE A 138 -1.26 -7.98 -3.67
C PHE A 138 -2.77 -7.96 -3.37
N GLY A 139 -3.61 -8.45 -4.30
CA GLY A 139 -5.06 -8.56 -4.11
C GLY A 139 -5.63 -9.83 -4.73
N ASN A 140 -6.89 -10.14 -4.45
CA ASN A 140 -7.59 -11.31 -4.96
C ASN A 140 -8.57 -10.91 -6.08
N TYR A 141 -8.04 -10.42 -7.21
CA TYR A 141 -8.83 -10.02 -8.39
C TYR A 141 -8.43 -10.76 -9.67
N GLY A 142 -7.59 -11.79 -9.53
CA GLY A 142 -7.12 -12.60 -10.66
C GLY A 142 -5.93 -11.99 -11.39
N ALA A 143 -5.58 -12.57 -12.53
CA ALA A 143 -4.46 -12.11 -13.34
C ALA A 143 -4.78 -10.77 -14.01
N GLN A 144 -3.80 -9.87 -13.99
CA GLN A 144 -3.89 -8.57 -14.66
C GLN A 144 -3.21 -8.64 -16.04
N ALA A 145 -3.88 -8.15 -17.06
CA ALA A 145 -3.31 -8.12 -18.40
C ALA A 145 -2.01 -7.28 -18.44
N GLY A 146 -0.95 -7.86 -18.98
CA GLY A 146 0.38 -7.23 -19.04
C GLY A 146 1.26 -7.47 -17.82
N ASP A 147 0.73 -8.07 -16.76
CA ASP A 147 1.53 -8.44 -15.58
C ASP A 147 2.42 -9.66 -15.84
N GLY A 148 3.49 -9.79 -15.06
CA GLY A 148 4.36 -10.96 -15.08
C GLY A 148 3.68 -12.18 -14.45
N MET A 149 4.17 -13.36 -14.80
CA MET A 149 3.67 -14.62 -14.24
C MET A 149 4.31 -14.83 -12.86
N ALA A 150 3.50 -14.74 -11.80
CA ALA A 150 3.98 -15.07 -10.47
C ALA A 150 4.38 -16.54 -10.33
N THR A 151 5.42 -16.82 -9.56
CA THR A 151 5.87 -18.18 -9.21
C THR A 151 5.45 -18.60 -7.81
N ILE A 152 4.88 -17.66 -7.04
CA ILE A 152 4.22 -17.90 -5.76
C ILE A 152 2.72 -17.55 -5.86
N SER A 153 1.93 -18.06 -4.94
CA SER A 153 0.50 -17.73 -4.87
C SER A 153 0.26 -16.33 -4.31
N SER A 154 -0.89 -15.73 -4.64
CA SER A 154 -1.31 -14.46 -4.02
C SER A 154 -1.40 -14.57 -2.50
N ALA A 155 -1.80 -15.73 -1.97
CA ALA A 155 -1.85 -15.96 -0.52
C ALA A 155 -0.46 -15.89 0.12
N GLU A 156 0.56 -16.50 -0.51
CA GLU A 156 1.95 -16.42 -0.04
C GLU A 156 2.49 -14.98 -0.13
N GLN A 157 2.24 -14.30 -1.24
CA GLN A 157 2.65 -12.89 -1.40
C GLN A 157 2.03 -11.99 -0.33
N GLN A 158 0.74 -12.18 -0.04
CA GLN A 158 0.01 -11.42 0.99
C GLN A 158 0.51 -11.77 2.39
N ALA A 159 0.85 -13.03 2.69
CA ALA A 159 1.43 -13.42 3.96
C ALA A 159 2.81 -12.76 4.19
N ILE A 160 3.66 -12.71 3.17
CA ILE A 160 4.94 -11.98 3.22
C ILE A 160 4.67 -10.49 3.45
N THR A 161 3.71 -9.92 2.73
CA THR A 161 3.32 -8.50 2.87
C THR A 161 2.91 -8.17 4.31
N VAL A 162 2.03 -8.98 4.91
CA VAL A 162 1.61 -8.82 6.32
C VAL A 162 2.79 -8.89 7.27
N THR A 163 3.66 -9.89 7.08
CA THR A 163 4.86 -10.05 7.90
C THR A 163 5.73 -8.80 7.88
N LYS A 164 5.98 -8.25 6.68
CA LYS A 164 6.82 -7.06 6.52
C LYS A 164 6.17 -5.79 7.08
N ILE A 165 4.86 -5.65 6.97
CA ILE A 165 4.14 -4.57 7.64
C ILE A 165 4.33 -4.65 9.15
N ILE A 166 4.11 -5.83 9.74
CA ILE A 166 4.24 -6.04 11.18
C ILE A 166 5.66 -5.76 11.67
N GLU A 167 6.70 -6.21 10.95
CA GLU A 167 8.11 -5.99 11.32
C GLU A 167 8.43 -4.49 11.50
N ILE A 168 7.88 -3.62 10.65
CA ILE A 168 8.14 -2.17 10.71
C ILE A 168 7.39 -1.50 11.88
N TRP A 169 6.17 -1.95 12.20
CA TRP A 169 5.31 -1.26 13.18
C TRP A 169 5.11 -2.02 14.49
N LYS A 170 5.69 -3.22 14.64
CA LYS A 170 5.64 -4.00 15.88
C LYS A 170 6.58 -3.36 16.91
N GLY A 171 6.03 -2.65 17.87
CA GLY A 171 6.78 -2.09 19.03
C GLY A 171 7.03 -0.60 18.97
N ASN A 172 6.42 0.11 18.05
CA ASN A 172 6.39 1.58 18.03
C ASN A 172 5.09 2.12 18.65
#